data_9882f595a8120b9523ee80abd2ef5129
#
_entry.id   9882f595a8120b9523ee80abd2ef5129
#
_cell.length_a   1.000
_cell.length_b   1.000
_cell.length_c   1.000
_cell.angle_alpha   90.00
_cell.angle_beta   90.00
_cell.angle_gamma   90.00
#
_symmetry.space_group_name_H-M   'P 1'
#
loop_
_entity.id
_entity.type
_entity.pdbx_description
1 polymer ?
#
loop_
_entity_poly.entity_id
_entity_poly.type
_entity_poly.pdbx_seq_one_letter_code
_entity_poly.pdbx_strand_id
1 'polypeptide(L)'
;MIATMSNQPQKFPDDLDPIGVYIHIPFCMTRCNYCGFVSYTSDTMLENLYIDALTREIQHLDSSPVLISGSFPKKVDSIYFGGGTPSVLDPNAFGRLLRSVSETLIPTNPIEITIEVNPGTYGKDKLDVLRGTGITRLSIGAQSLNDSELQKMGRSHSSRDFTNLYSAARSAGFENISVDLLAGYPGQTIKSIMKSVKGIIELEPDHISVYLLEIKTGSPLERDSRNGGLRLLDDDVLADIYEAICSKIQESGFRQYEISNFSKKGMESRHNMKYWSDKIFLGLGLAAHGMTGRARYSNIVDLEKYLEITAHGGPLIDSFTDMDALTRFKDAMIMGLRLTDGVDLELMGDYYGFDAYSFVDESLHDLKSAGLYEIHKNMIRLTPRGRLLSNIVFSHFL
;
A
#
# COMPACT_ATOMS: atom_id res chain seq x y z
N MET A 1 -0.18 -36.04 -15.08
CA MET A 1 0.14 -36.88 -13.88
C MET A 1 -0.06 -35.96 -12.67
N ILE A 2 -1.12 -36.14 -11.90
CA ILE A 2 -1.40 -35.33 -10.71
C ILE A 2 -0.35 -35.73 -9.67
N ALA A 3 0.56 -34.79 -9.35
CA ALA A 3 1.55 -35.00 -8.31
C ALA A 3 0.81 -35.27 -6.97
N THR A 4 1.13 -36.38 -6.35
CA THR A 4 0.59 -36.77 -5.04
C THR A 4 1.01 -35.73 -4.00
N MET A 5 0.07 -34.94 -3.51
CA MET A 5 0.26 -34.03 -2.39
C MET A 5 0.78 -34.81 -1.17
N SER A 6 1.96 -34.44 -0.70
CA SER A 6 2.46 -34.95 0.57
C SER A 6 1.65 -34.31 1.71
N ASN A 7 1.03 -35.13 2.56
CA ASN A 7 0.30 -34.71 3.78
C ASN A 7 1.25 -34.22 4.88
N GLN A 8 2.23 -33.39 4.57
CA GLN A 8 3.03 -32.71 5.60
C GLN A 8 2.28 -31.46 6.08
N PRO A 9 2.26 -31.18 7.39
CA PRO A 9 1.63 -29.96 7.89
C PRO A 9 2.33 -28.75 7.27
N GLN A 10 1.53 -27.85 6.69
CA GLN A 10 1.99 -26.56 6.14
C GLN A 10 2.87 -25.86 7.18
N LYS A 11 4.14 -25.61 6.85
CA LYS A 11 4.98 -24.68 7.60
C LYS A 11 4.54 -23.27 7.21
N PHE A 12 3.80 -22.63 8.09
CA PHE A 12 3.50 -21.20 8.00
C PHE A 12 4.74 -20.36 8.32
N PRO A 13 4.76 -19.04 7.97
CA PRO A 13 5.80 -18.14 8.45
C PRO A 13 6.06 -18.40 9.91
N ASP A 14 7.31 -18.48 10.32
CA ASP A 14 7.66 -18.74 11.71
C ASP A 14 6.86 -17.82 12.62
N ASP A 15 6.26 -18.35 13.70
CA ASP A 15 5.59 -17.61 14.77
C ASP A 15 6.48 -16.49 15.38
N LEU A 16 7.70 -16.38 14.92
CA LEU A 16 8.73 -15.42 15.34
C LEU A 16 8.84 -14.19 14.44
N ASP A 17 8.31 -14.22 13.20
CA ASP A 17 8.40 -13.09 12.29
C ASP A 17 7.47 -11.95 12.74
N PRO A 18 7.98 -10.72 12.88
CA PRO A 18 7.12 -9.60 13.23
C PRO A 18 6.10 -9.32 12.14
N ILE A 19 4.88 -8.97 12.55
CA ILE A 19 3.77 -8.63 11.66
C ILE A 19 3.71 -7.15 11.32
N GLY A 20 2.93 -6.80 10.27
CA GLY A 20 2.49 -5.43 9.99
C GLY A 20 1.12 -5.15 10.61
N VAL A 21 0.84 -3.88 10.89
CA VAL A 21 -0.49 -3.39 11.26
C VAL A 21 -0.87 -2.25 10.33
N TYR A 22 -1.89 -2.46 9.50
CA TYR A 22 -2.52 -1.41 8.70
C TYR A 22 -3.73 -0.87 9.45
N ILE A 23 -3.81 0.44 9.60
CA ILE A 23 -4.93 1.12 10.26
C ILE A 23 -5.59 2.05 9.26
N HIS A 24 -6.84 1.75 8.92
CA HIS A 24 -7.62 2.54 7.97
C HIS A 24 -8.27 3.74 8.65
N ILE A 25 -8.03 4.92 8.09
CA ILE A 25 -8.68 6.18 8.50
C ILE A 25 -9.54 6.67 7.33
N PRO A 26 -10.88 6.53 7.39
CA PRO A 26 -11.75 6.72 6.24
C PRO A 26 -12.20 8.17 6.02
N PHE A 27 -11.44 9.17 6.45
CA PHE A 27 -11.88 10.57 6.35
C PHE A 27 -11.06 11.35 5.33
N CYS A 28 -11.75 12.23 4.58
CA CYS A 28 -11.15 13.16 3.65
C CYS A 28 -11.84 14.54 3.76
N MET A 29 -11.09 15.61 3.60
CA MET A 29 -11.68 16.94 3.44
C MET A 29 -12.45 17.04 2.12
N THR A 30 -11.90 16.45 1.06
CA THR A 30 -12.48 16.45 -0.30
C THR A 30 -12.15 15.12 -0.98
N ARG A 31 -13.12 14.54 -1.71
CA ARG A 31 -12.89 13.32 -2.48
C ARG A 31 -12.31 13.65 -3.84
N CYS A 32 -11.16 13.07 -4.16
CA CYS A 32 -10.51 13.20 -5.48
C CYS A 32 -11.31 12.48 -6.56
N ASN A 33 -11.23 12.98 -7.81
CA ASN A 33 -12.03 12.47 -8.94
C ASN A 33 -11.70 11.00 -9.30
N TYR A 34 -10.48 10.56 -9.04
CA TYR A 34 -9.98 9.22 -9.38
C TYR A 34 -10.05 8.21 -8.22
N CYS A 35 -10.42 8.67 -7.01
CA CYS A 35 -10.31 7.87 -5.80
C CYS A 35 -11.38 6.78 -5.73
N GLY A 36 -10.94 5.52 -5.53
CA GLY A 36 -11.81 4.37 -5.30
C GLY A 36 -11.88 3.90 -3.84
N PHE A 37 -11.17 4.57 -2.92
CA PHE A 37 -11.19 4.19 -1.51
C PHE A 37 -12.50 4.55 -0.83
N VAL A 38 -12.88 3.73 0.16
CA VAL A 38 -13.98 4.06 1.08
C VAL A 38 -13.58 5.28 1.89
N SER A 39 -14.32 6.37 1.73
CA SER A 39 -14.03 7.62 2.43
C SER A 39 -15.29 8.41 2.73
N TYR A 40 -15.30 9.07 3.86
CA TYR A 40 -16.35 9.95 4.36
C TYR A 40 -15.82 11.38 4.48
N THR A 41 -16.71 12.35 4.38
CA THR A 41 -16.32 13.74 4.64
C THR A 41 -15.88 13.90 6.09
N SER A 42 -14.76 14.57 6.29
CA SER A 42 -14.20 14.88 7.61
C SER A 42 -15.19 15.69 8.43
N ASP A 43 -15.47 15.22 9.65
CA ASP A 43 -16.28 15.86 10.68
C ASP A 43 -15.71 15.48 12.04
N THR A 44 -15.39 16.46 12.87
CA THR A 44 -14.66 16.25 14.13
C THR A 44 -15.41 15.34 15.12
N MET A 45 -16.74 15.41 15.16
CA MET A 45 -17.53 14.54 16.05
C MET A 45 -17.47 13.09 15.57
N LEU A 46 -17.65 12.86 14.25
CA LEU A 46 -17.59 11.55 13.65
C LEU A 46 -16.18 10.94 13.72
N GLU A 47 -15.14 11.77 13.54
CA GLU A 47 -13.74 11.36 13.71
C GLU A 47 -13.47 10.83 15.12
N ASN A 48 -13.93 11.56 16.15
CA ASN A 48 -13.75 11.14 17.55
C ASN A 48 -14.49 9.84 17.85
N LEU A 49 -15.74 9.69 17.38
CA LEU A 49 -16.51 8.44 17.52
C LEU A 49 -15.78 7.28 16.85
N TYR A 50 -15.21 7.50 15.67
CA TYR A 50 -14.45 6.50 14.93
C TYR A 50 -13.15 6.12 15.65
N ILE A 51 -12.39 7.08 16.18
CA ILE A 51 -11.16 6.81 16.94
C ILE A 51 -11.47 6.02 18.22
N ASP A 52 -12.58 6.31 18.90
CA ASP A 52 -13.01 5.53 20.05
C ASP A 52 -13.43 4.10 19.65
N ALA A 53 -14.12 3.93 18.52
CA ALA A 53 -14.48 2.64 17.96
C ALA A 53 -13.25 1.81 17.57
N LEU A 54 -12.30 2.42 16.86
CA LEU A 54 -11.04 1.80 16.47
C LEU A 54 -10.16 1.43 17.67
N THR A 55 -10.16 2.27 18.72
CA THR A 55 -9.50 1.95 19.99
C THR A 55 -10.08 0.69 20.61
N ARG A 56 -11.41 0.54 20.63
CA ARG A 56 -12.08 -0.68 21.12
C ARG A 56 -11.76 -1.89 20.26
N GLU A 57 -11.75 -1.78 18.94
CA GLU A 57 -11.34 -2.87 18.03
C GLU A 57 -9.94 -3.36 18.39
N ILE A 58 -8.97 -2.46 18.56
CA ILE A 58 -7.59 -2.79 18.92
C ILE A 58 -7.54 -3.50 20.29
N GLN A 59 -8.24 -3.01 21.29
CA GLN A 59 -8.25 -3.58 22.64
C GLN A 59 -8.90 -4.97 22.70
N HIS A 60 -9.82 -5.28 21.78
CA HIS A 60 -10.49 -6.59 21.70
C HIS A 60 -9.89 -7.52 20.64
N LEU A 61 -8.69 -7.21 20.16
CA LEU A 61 -8.03 -7.96 19.10
C LEU A 61 -7.87 -9.45 19.43
N ASP A 62 -7.54 -9.79 20.68
CA ASP A 62 -7.37 -11.17 21.16
C ASP A 62 -8.68 -12.00 21.07
N SER A 63 -9.83 -11.35 21.01
CA SER A 63 -11.15 -11.99 20.82
C SER A 63 -11.60 -12.00 19.34
N SER A 64 -10.82 -11.46 18.43
CA SER A 64 -11.16 -11.46 17.01
C SER A 64 -11.14 -12.88 16.44
N PRO A 65 -12.17 -13.28 15.67
CA PRO A 65 -12.20 -14.59 15.02
C PRO A 65 -10.97 -14.87 14.13
N VAL A 66 -10.34 -13.81 13.62
CA VAL A 66 -9.11 -13.88 12.80
C VAL A 66 -7.93 -14.41 13.59
N LEU A 67 -7.86 -14.09 14.90
CA LEU A 67 -6.72 -14.44 15.75
C LEU A 67 -6.94 -15.73 16.56
N ILE A 68 -8.19 -16.16 16.73
CA ILE A 68 -8.55 -17.34 17.55
C ILE A 68 -8.07 -18.64 16.90
N SER A 69 -7.80 -18.68 15.60
CA SER A 69 -7.48 -19.91 14.86
C SER A 69 -6.03 -20.40 15.00
N GLY A 70 -5.17 -19.77 15.82
CA GLY A 70 -3.78 -20.19 16.01
C GLY A 70 -2.97 -19.26 16.90
N SER A 71 -1.71 -19.64 17.22
CA SER A 71 -0.75 -18.74 17.85
C SER A 71 -0.39 -17.61 16.87
N PHE A 72 -0.97 -16.44 17.07
CA PHE A 72 -0.70 -15.28 16.24
C PHE A 72 0.53 -14.53 16.75
N PRO A 73 1.49 -14.15 15.87
CA PRO A 73 2.66 -13.39 16.32
C PRO A 73 2.23 -12.05 16.89
N LYS A 74 2.63 -11.77 18.14
CA LYS A 74 2.31 -10.49 18.78
C LYS A 74 3.33 -9.37 18.50
N LYS A 75 4.49 -9.71 17.92
CA LYS A 75 5.53 -8.73 17.59
C LYS A 75 5.15 -7.93 16.35
N VAL A 76 5.29 -6.62 16.41
CA VAL A 76 4.97 -5.67 15.32
C VAL A 76 6.20 -4.86 14.97
N ASP A 77 6.62 -4.84 13.71
CA ASP A 77 7.75 -4.05 13.22
C ASP A 77 7.33 -2.92 12.26
N SER A 78 6.06 -2.89 11.84
CA SER A 78 5.52 -1.80 11.03
C SER A 78 4.06 -1.51 11.35
N ILE A 79 3.72 -0.21 11.47
CA ILE A 79 2.36 0.30 11.58
C ILE A 79 2.15 1.31 10.46
N TYR A 80 1.03 1.22 9.75
CA TYR A 80 0.73 2.11 8.64
C TYR A 80 -0.67 2.68 8.77
N PHE A 81 -0.76 4.01 8.94
CA PHE A 81 -2.02 4.75 8.91
C PHE A 81 -2.29 5.26 7.49
N GLY A 82 -3.30 4.68 6.85
CA GLY A 82 -3.67 5.01 5.47
C GLY A 82 -5.17 5.07 5.25
N GLY A 83 -5.58 5.18 3.98
CA GLY A 83 -6.97 5.07 3.56
C GLY A 83 -7.53 6.30 2.87
N GLY A 84 -8.28 7.14 3.56
CA GLY A 84 -8.74 8.43 3.06
C GLY A 84 -7.62 9.47 3.12
N THR A 85 -7.56 10.19 4.20
CA THR A 85 -6.51 11.18 4.50
C THR A 85 -6.29 11.20 6.01
N PRO A 86 -5.43 10.33 6.55
CA PRO A 86 -5.22 10.25 8.00
C PRO A 86 -4.88 11.60 8.64
N SER A 87 -4.17 12.46 7.93
CA SER A 87 -3.77 13.78 8.42
C SER A 87 -4.91 14.81 8.54
N VAL A 88 -6.18 14.45 8.35
CA VAL A 88 -7.30 15.32 8.76
C VAL A 88 -7.53 15.26 10.27
N LEU A 89 -7.17 14.14 10.91
CA LEU A 89 -7.31 13.93 12.33
C LEU A 89 -6.38 14.86 13.15
N ASP A 90 -6.75 15.10 14.39
CA ASP A 90 -5.84 15.70 15.37
C ASP A 90 -4.62 14.78 15.59
N PRO A 91 -3.38 15.30 15.57
CA PRO A 91 -2.18 14.46 15.74
C PRO A 91 -2.16 13.63 17.03
N ASN A 92 -2.80 14.10 18.12
CA ASN A 92 -2.87 13.35 19.36
C ASN A 92 -3.69 12.05 19.26
N ALA A 93 -4.61 11.95 18.27
CA ALA A 93 -5.36 10.73 18.03
C ALA A 93 -4.43 9.55 17.72
N PHE A 94 -3.33 9.78 16.97
CA PHE A 94 -2.35 8.74 16.67
C PHE A 94 -1.61 8.25 17.91
N GLY A 95 -1.32 9.15 18.87
CA GLY A 95 -0.72 8.77 20.14
C GLY A 95 -1.65 7.86 20.97
N ARG A 96 -2.97 8.09 20.93
CA ARG A 96 -3.98 7.21 21.55
C ARG A 96 -4.00 5.82 20.91
N LEU A 97 -4.08 5.78 19.57
CA LEU A 97 -4.11 4.52 18.83
C LEU A 97 -2.82 3.71 19.00
N LEU A 98 -1.65 4.36 18.92
CA LEU A 98 -0.36 3.71 19.12
C LEU A 98 -0.20 3.14 20.54
N ARG A 99 -0.74 3.81 21.54
CA ARG A 99 -0.77 3.30 22.92
C ARG A 99 -1.61 2.03 22.99
N SER A 100 -2.84 2.03 22.43
CA SER A 100 -3.69 0.84 22.40
C SER A 100 -3.03 -0.33 21.65
N VAL A 101 -2.35 -0.05 20.54
CA VAL A 101 -1.56 -1.08 19.83
C VAL A 101 -0.46 -1.64 20.73
N SER A 102 0.25 -0.79 21.49
CA SER A 102 1.35 -1.22 22.37
C SER A 102 0.88 -1.97 23.63
N GLU A 103 -0.37 -1.78 24.03
CA GLU A 103 -1.00 -2.51 25.14
C GLU A 103 -1.45 -3.92 24.72
N THR A 104 -1.74 -4.13 23.41
CA THR A 104 -2.26 -5.39 22.87
C THR A 104 -1.19 -6.20 22.14
N LEU A 105 -0.29 -5.52 21.42
CA LEU A 105 0.78 -6.08 20.61
C LEU A 105 2.14 -5.60 21.13
N ILE A 106 3.22 -6.23 20.68
CA ILE A 106 4.59 -5.96 21.15
C ILE A 106 5.37 -5.27 20.02
N PRO A 107 5.48 -3.92 20.01
CA PRO A 107 6.29 -3.22 19.03
C PRO A 107 7.77 -3.61 19.14
N THR A 108 8.42 -3.85 18.01
CA THR A 108 9.87 -4.05 17.96
C THR A 108 10.60 -2.71 18.07
N ASN A 109 11.91 -2.75 18.32
CA ASN A 109 12.76 -1.58 18.25
C ASN A 109 13.98 -1.88 17.34
N PRO A 110 14.13 -1.18 16.21
CA PRO A 110 13.31 -0.09 15.71
C PRO A 110 12.01 -0.57 15.02
N ILE A 111 10.96 0.23 15.11
CA ILE A 111 9.68 0.05 14.40
C ILE A 111 9.51 1.14 13.32
N GLU A 112 8.92 0.79 12.16
CA GLU A 112 8.45 1.77 11.19
C GLU A 112 7.00 2.14 11.49
N ILE A 113 6.71 3.42 11.70
CA ILE A 113 5.35 3.92 11.87
C ILE A 113 5.10 5.00 10.82
N THR A 114 4.30 4.64 9.81
CA THR A 114 3.98 5.50 8.65
C THR A 114 2.62 6.14 8.79
N ILE A 115 2.49 7.39 8.34
CA ILE A 115 1.21 8.06 8.12
C ILE A 115 1.16 8.69 6.74
N GLU A 116 0.00 8.59 6.08
CA GLU A 116 -0.30 9.35 4.87
C GLU A 116 -0.72 10.78 5.21
N VAL A 117 -0.08 11.75 4.55
CA VAL A 117 -0.31 13.18 4.79
C VAL A 117 -0.63 13.88 3.49
N ASN A 118 -1.75 14.61 3.46
CA ASN A 118 -2.08 15.47 2.33
C ASN A 118 -1.63 16.92 2.61
N PRO A 119 -1.04 17.61 1.60
CA PRO A 119 -0.70 19.02 1.73
C PRO A 119 -1.93 19.86 2.12
N GLY A 120 -1.71 20.86 2.96
CA GLY A 120 -2.77 21.72 3.47
C GLY A 120 -3.46 21.24 4.75
N THR A 121 -3.20 19.99 5.22
CA THR A 121 -3.82 19.45 6.45
C THR A 121 -3.02 19.80 7.71
N TYR A 122 -1.69 19.74 7.62
CA TYR A 122 -0.78 20.00 8.75
C TYR A 122 0.19 21.13 8.45
N GLY A 123 0.38 22.01 9.46
CA GLY A 123 1.51 22.92 9.57
C GLY A 123 2.59 22.33 10.48
N LYS A 124 3.68 23.11 10.68
CA LYS A 124 4.83 22.68 11.48
C LYS A 124 4.43 22.25 12.90
N ASP A 125 3.59 23.00 13.58
CA ASP A 125 3.18 22.72 14.97
C ASP A 125 2.51 21.34 15.09
N LYS A 126 1.61 21.01 14.16
CA LYS A 126 0.97 19.69 14.12
C LYS A 126 1.96 18.57 13.77
N LEU A 127 2.95 18.83 12.91
CA LEU A 127 4.00 17.88 12.57
C LEU A 127 4.94 17.62 13.76
N ASP A 128 5.27 18.64 14.54
CA ASP A 128 6.06 18.51 15.78
C ASP A 128 5.30 17.60 16.80
N VAL A 129 3.99 17.81 16.99
CA VAL A 129 3.16 16.93 17.83
C VAL A 129 3.14 15.51 17.26
N LEU A 130 2.90 15.35 15.95
CA LEU A 130 2.86 14.06 15.28
C LEU A 130 4.15 13.28 15.47
N ARG A 131 5.31 13.96 15.31
CA ARG A 131 6.64 13.35 15.54
C ARG A 131 6.78 12.88 16.98
N GLY A 132 6.25 13.67 17.95
CA GLY A 132 6.24 13.33 19.38
C GLY A 132 5.38 12.12 19.74
N THR A 133 4.41 11.73 18.91
CA THR A 133 3.61 10.51 19.13
C THR A 133 4.35 9.22 18.77
N GLY A 134 5.49 9.29 18.10
CA GLY A 134 6.28 8.14 17.68
C GLY A 134 6.19 7.82 16.18
N ILE A 135 5.48 8.61 15.38
CA ILE A 135 5.48 8.47 13.91
C ILE A 135 6.91 8.67 13.39
N THR A 136 7.39 7.73 12.57
CA THR A 136 8.77 7.71 12.07
C THR A 136 8.88 8.02 10.58
N ARG A 137 7.81 7.81 9.81
CA ARG A 137 7.78 7.95 8.35
C ARG A 137 6.52 8.70 7.89
N LEU A 138 6.68 9.59 6.92
CA LEU A 138 5.56 10.27 6.24
C LEU A 138 5.45 9.79 4.79
N SER A 139 4.20 9.61 4.28
CA SER A 139 3.91 9.48 2.85
C SER A 139 3.09 10.69 2.43
N ILE A 140 3.69 11.59 1.64
CA ILE A 140 3.09 12.86 1.28
C ILE A 140 2.52 12.79 -0.12
N GLY A 141 1.19 12.91 -0.23
CA GLY A 141 0.46 12.87 -1.48
C GLY A 141 0.60 14.14 -2.32
N ALA A 142 1.74 14.34 -2.97
CA ALA A 142 1.95 15.46 -3.91
C ALA A 142 1.11 15.32 -5.17
N GLN A 143 1.06 14.13 -5.75
CA GLN A 143 0.38 13.71 -6.98
C GLN A 143 0.90 14.40 -8.24
N SER A 144 1.11 15.72 -8.24
CA SER A 144 1.73 16.54 -9.29
C SER A 144 2.29 17.83 -8.68
N LEU A 145 3.27 18.44 -9.36
CA LEU A 145 3.72 19.82 -9.08
C LEU A 145 3.15 20.83 -10.09
N ASN A 146 2.12 20.45 -10.82
CA ASN A 146 1.38 21.33 -11.76
C ASN A 146 -0.02 21.60 -11.19
N ASP A 147 -0.27 22.84 -10.78
CA ASP A 147 -1.53 23.24 -10.13
C ASP A 147 -2.76 23.00 -11.02
N SER A 148 -2.62 23.13 -12.36
CA SER A 148 -3.70 22.82 -13.30
C SER A 148 -4.04 21.31 -13.33
N GLU A 149 -3.04 20.43 -13.17
CA GLU A 149 -3.26 18.98 -13.05
C GLU A 149 -3.91 18.66 -11.71
N LEU A 150 -3.42 19.23 -10.60
CA LEU A 150 -4.00 19.07 -9.26
C LEU A 150 -5.48 19.47 -9.24
N GLN A 151 -5.83 20.60 -9.85
CA GLN A 151 -7.22 21.05 -9.95
C GLN A 151 -8.09 20.04 -10.71
N LYS A 152 -7.62 19.52 -11.85
CA LYS A 152 -8.34 18.49 -12.62
C LYS A 152 -8.51 17.19 -11.85
N MET A 153 -7.53 16.80 -11.04
CA MET A 153 -7.58 15.64 -10.17
C MET A 153 -8.56 15.81 -8.99
N GLY A 154 -9.09 17.03 -8.78
CA GLY A 154 -9.94 17.34 -7.62
C GLY A 154 -9.14 17.48 -6.32
N ARG A 155 -7.84 17.83 -6.40
CA ARG A 155 -7.01 18.09 -5.22
C ARG A 155 -7.28 19.49 -4.68
N SER A 156 -7.35 19.60 -3.35
CA SER A 156 -7.61 20.85 -2.65
C SER A 156 -6.35 21.66 -2.35
N HIS A 157 -5.17 21.13 -2.69
CA HIS A 157 -3.88 21.77 -2.42
C HIS A 157 -3.18 22.19 -3.72
N SER A 158 -2.25 23.12 -3.60
CA SER A 158 -1.33 23.56 -4.65
C SER A 158 0.06 22.92 -4.51
N SER A 159 0.88 23.04 -5.55
CA SER A 159 2.30 22.66 -5.53
C SER A 159 3.07 23.39 -4.41
N ARG A 160 2.68 24.65 -4.12
CA ARG A 160 3.26 25.44 -3.03
C ARG A 160 2.90 24.86 -1.65
N ASP A 161 1.67 24.41 -1.45
CA ASP A 161 1.24 23.76 -0.21
C ASP A 161 2.04 22.49 0.05
N PHE A 162 2.31 21.71 -1.01
CA PHE A 162 3.17 20.54 -0.94
C PHE A 162 4.60 20.92 -0.52
N THR A 163 5.21 21.91 -1.18
CA THR A 163 6.59 22.34 -0.86
C THR A 163 6.70 22.85 0.58
N ASN A 164 5.69 23.61 1.04
CA ASN A 164 5.62 24.10 2.41
C ASN A 164 5.51 22.96 3.43
N LEU A 165 4.64 21.98 3.17
CA LEU A 165 4.49 20.80 4.04
C LEU A 165 5.77 19.98 4.09
N TYR A 166 6.41 19.73 2.94
CA TYR A 166 7.66 18.99 2.87
C TYR A 166 8.78 19.65 3.69
N SER A 167 8.94 20.96 3.52
CA SER A 167 9.93 21.74 4.27
C SER A 167 9.64 21.76 5.78
N ALA A 168 8.35 21.87 6.15
CA ALA A 168 7.92 21.80 7.54
C ALA A 168 8.18 20.40 8.14
N ALA A 169 7.94 19.33 7.38
CA ALA A 169 8.22 17.96 7.82
C ALA A 169 9.72 17.73 8.08
N ARG A 170 10.59 18.18 7.17
CA ARG A 170 12.04 18.15 7.41
C ARG A 170 12.44 18.97 8.65
N SER A 171 11.86 20.16 8.82
CA SER A 171 12.11 21.03 9.99
C SER A 171 11.58 20.45 11.30
N ALA A 172 10.57 19.59 11.26
CA ALA A 172 10.06 18.83 12.42
C ALA A 172 10.90 17.58 12.72
N GLY A 173 11.96 17.29 11.93
CA GLY A 173 12.90 16.19 12.15
C GLY A 173 12.48 14.86 11.56
N PHE A 174 11.57 14.84 10.57
CA PHE A 174 11.28 13.61 9.81
C PHE A 174 12.43 13.32 8.83
N GLU A 175 13.09 12.19 9.02
CA GLU A 175 14.21 11.71 8.20
C GLU A 175 13.77 10.73 7.11
N ASN A 176 12.59 10.12 7.23
CA ASN A 176 12.04 9.21 6.23
C ASN A 176 10.75 9.79 5.65
N ILE A 177 10.85 10.38 4.46
CA ILE A 177 9.73 11.01 3.76
C ILE A 177 9.58 10.39 2.38
N SER A 178 8.39 9.78 2.14
CA SER A 178 7.92 9.40 0.82
C SER A 178 7.16 10.54 0.17
N VAL A 179 7.30 10.66 -1.14
CA VAL A 179 6.48 11.56 -1.96
C VAL A 179 5.77 10.74 -3.02
N ASP A 180 4.44 10.88 -3.07
CA ASP A 180 3.59 10.10 -3.97
C ASP A 180 3.20 10.95 -5.20
N LEU A 181 3.41 10.39 -6.39
CA LEU A 181 3.06 10.93 -7.69
C LEU A 181 1.98 10.10 -8.37
N LEU A 182 1.07 10.77 -9.09
CA LEU A 182 0.11 10.14 -9.98
C LEU A 182 0.47 10.46 -11.43
N ALA A 183 0.78 9.44 -12.21
CA ALA A 183 1.10 9.53 -13.63
C ALA A 183 -0.03 8.96 -14.49
N GLY A 184 -0.18 9.49 -15.70
CA GLY A 184 -1.19 9.02 -16.65
C GLY A 184 -2.56 9.69 -16.48
N TYR A 185 -2.69 10.73 -15.67
CA TYR A 185 -3.95 11.46 -15.55
C TYR A 185 -4.28 12.17 -16.89
N PRO A 186 -5.56 12.19 -17.32
CA PRO A 186 -5.98 12.81 -18.58
C PRO A 186 -5.50 14.25 -18.73
N GLY A 187 -4.84 14.50 -19.84
CA GLY A 187 -4.23 15.80 -20.15
C GLY A 187 -2.80 16.00 -19.61
N GLN A 188 -2.25 15.02 -18.88
CA GLN A 188 -0.80 14.98 -18.61
C GLN A 188 -0.03 14.71 -19.90
N THR A 189 1.19 15.22 -19.94
CA THR A 189 2.17 14.97 -21.00
C THR A 189 3.48 14.52 -20.39
N ILE A 190 4.32 13.83 -21.16
CA ILE A 190 5.68 13.48 -20.71
C ILE A 190 6.40 14.72 -20.17
N LYS A 191 6.27 15.86 -20.83
CA LYS A 191 6.91 17.12 -20.40
C LYS A 191 6.41 17.58 -19.04
N SER A 192 5.10 17.53 -18.79
CA SER A 192 4.50 18.03 -17.53
C SER A 192 4.86 17.11 -16.35
N ILE A 193 4.73 15.78 -16.53
CA ILE A 193 5.06 14.83 -15.47
C ILE A 193 6.56 14.82 -15.16
N MET A 194 7.43 14.90 -16.17
CA MET A 194 8.87 14.97 -15.97
C MET A 194 9.31 16.26 -15.25
N LYS A 195 8.55 17.36 -15.40
CA LYS A 195 8.78 18.58 -14.59
C LYS A 195 8.48 18.30 -13.11
N SER A 196 7.39 17.61 -12.81
CA SER A 196 7.04 17.21 -11.44
C SER A 196 8.07 16.26 -10.84
N VAL A 197 8.49 15.23 -11.59
CA VAL A 197 9.53 14.28 -11.17
C VAL A 197 10.83 14.99 -10.82
N LYS A 198 11.31 15.89 -11.69
CA LYS A 198 12.54 16.66 -11.43
C LYS A 198 12.42 17.51 -10.18
N GLY A 199 11.30 18.25 -10.03
CA GLY A 199 11.10 19.09 -8.86
C GLY A 199 11.00 18.30 -7.55
N ILE A 200 10.48 17.06 -7.59
CA ILE A 200 10.49 16.18 -6.42
C ILE A 200 11.90 15.66 -6.11
N ILE A 201 12.66 15.23 -7.13
CA ILE A 201 14.04 14.79 -6.95
C ILE A 201 14.92 15.90 -6.33
N GLU A 202 14.73 17.16 -6.75
CA GLU A 202 15.44 18.32 -6.20
C GLU A 202 15.17 18.58 -4.70
N LEU A 203 14.05 18.06 -4.15
CA LEU A 203 13.75 18.09 -2.72
C LEU A 203 14.45 16.99 -1.93
N GLU A 204 15.14 16.07 -2.61
CA GLU A 204 15.89 14.95 -2.02
C GLU A 204 15.08 14.06 -1.05
N PRO A 205 13.87 13.58 -1.45
CA PRO A 205 13.11 12.67 -0.60
C PRO A 205 13.89 11.38 -0.35
N ASP A 206 13.41 10.56 0.58
CA ASP A 206 14.03 9.27 0.88
C ASP A 206 13.38 8.14 0.07
N HIS A 207 12.13 8.40 -0.36
CA HIS A 207 11.30 7.46 -1.09
C HIS A 207 10.39 8.22 -2.07
N ILE A 208 10.09 7.61 -3.22
CA ILE A 208 9.18 8.14 -4.23
C ILE A 208 8.24 7.01 -4.65
N SER A 209 6.92 7.24 -4.55
CA SER A 209 5.90 6.36 -5.10
C SER A 209 5.38 6.95 -6.41
N VAL A 210 5.29 6.15 -7.45
CA VAL A 210 4.73 6.54 -8.75
C VAL A 210 3.60 5.59 -9.09
N TYR A 211 2.37 6.08 -8.99
CA TYR A 211 1.19 5.32 -9.35
C TYR A 211 0.75 5.68 -10.77
N LEU A 212 0.57 4.68 -11.62
CA LEU A 212 -0.18 4.89 -12.86
C LEU A 212 -1.67 4.99 -12.55
N LEU A 213 -2.34 5.90 -13.22
CA LEU A 213 -3.78 6.08 -13.05
C LEU A 213 -4.51 4.79 -13.42
N GLU A 214 -5.26 4.28 -12.47
CA GLU A 214 -6.23 3.21 -12.67
C GLU A 214 -7.64 3.75 -12.51
N ILE A 215 -8.52 3.49 -13.48
CA ILE A 215 -9.92 3.89 -13.35
C ILE A 215 -10.61 2.93 -12.40
N LYS A 216 -11.00 3.44 -11.24
CA LYS A 216 -11.73 2.65 -10.25
C LYS A 216 -13.23 2.73 -10.50
N THR A 217 -13.90 1.58 -10.47
CA THR A 217 -15.37 1.48 -10.61
C THR A 217 -16.06 2.34 -9.55
N GLY A 218 -17.07 3.11 -9.98
CA GLY A 218 -17.80 4.05 -9.12
C GLY A 218 -17.12 5.39 -8.88
N SER A 219 -15.90 5.61 -9.40
CA SER A 219 -15.23 6.92 -9.30
C SER A 219 -15.90 7.96 -10.19
N PRO A 220 -15.80 9.26 -9.84
CA PRO A 220 -16.24 10.33 -10.75
C PRO A 220 -15.54 10.24 -12.12
N LEU A 221 -14.26 9.92 -12.13
CA LEU A 221 -13.45 9.80 -13.35
C LEU A 221 -13.97 8.70 -14.29
N GLU A 222 -14.46 7.57 -13.75
CA GLU A 222 -15.08 6.51 -14.55
C GLU A 222 -16.33 7.02 -15.25
N ARG A 223 -17.19 7.75 -14.52
CA ARG A 223 -18.43 8.33 -15.07
C ARG A 223 -18.15 9.33 -16.18
N ASP A 224 -17.16 10.22 -15.97
CA ASP A 224 -16.77 11.22 -16.94
C ASP A 224 -16.16 10.56 -18.20
N SER A 225 -15.37 9.52 -18.05
CA SER A 225 -14.80 8.75 -19.16
C SER A 225 -15.89 8.05 -19.97
N ARG A 226 -16.85 7.36 -19.30
CA ARG A 226 -17.95 6.69 -19.97
C ARG A 226 -18.88 7.63 -20.74
N ASN A 227 -19.05 8.85 -20.25
CA ASN A 227 -19.86 9.88 -20.89
C ASN A 227 -19.13 10.61 -22.04
N GLY A 228 -17.92 10.20 -22.39
CA GLY A 228 -17.11 10.82 -23.45
C GLY A 228 -16.57 12.22 -23.10
N GLY A 229 -16.72 12.65 -21.84
CA GLY A 229 -16.23 13.96 -21.37
C GLY A 229 -14.72 13.99 -21.13
N LEU A 230 -14.05 12.82 -21.13
CA LEU A 230 -12.65 12.70 -20.81
C LEU A 230 -11.97 11.66 -21.72
N ARG A 231 -10.91 12.08 -22.42
CA ARG A 231 -10.07 11.17 -23.18
C ARG A 231 -8.92 10.66 -22.30
N LEU A 232 -8.84 9.34 -22.12
CA LEU A 232 -7.71 8.68 -21.49
C LEU A 232 -6.47 8.75 -22.37
N LEU A 233 -5.31 8.57 -21.77
CA LEU A 233 -4.07 8.39 -22.52
C LEU A 233 -4.04 6.99 -23.12
N ASP A 234 -3.46 6.88 -24.31
CA ASP A 234 -3.24 5.61 -24.95
C ASP A 234 -2.16 4.81 -24.19
N ASP A 235 -2.24 3.47 -24.20
CA ASP A 235 -1.35 2.58 -23.45
C ASP A 235 0.13 2.78 -23.81
N ASP A 236 0.45 3.02 -25.09
CA ASP A 236 1.82 3.29 -25.53
C ASP A 236 2.35 4.60 -24.90
N VAL A 237 1.50 5.64 -24.79
CA VAL A 237 1.87 6.90 -24.14
C VAL A 237 2.08 6.71 -22.64
N LEU A 238 1.25 5.87 -22.00
CA LEU A 238 1.42 5.52 -20.59
C LEU A 238 2.72 4.75 -20.34
N ALA A 239 3.07 3.83 -21.24
CA ALA A 239 4.32 3.10 -21.20
C ALA A 239 5.53 4.04 -21.31
N ASP A 240 5.53 4.94 -22.29
CA ASP A 240 6.60 5.94 -22.50
C ASP A 240 6.75 6.86 -21.27
N ILE A 241 5.63 7.29 -20.69
CA ILE A 241 5.63 8.09 -19.45
C ILE A 241 6.27 7.32 -18.30
N TYR A 242 5.85 6.08 -18.08
CA TYR A 242 6.37 5.27 -16.99
C TYR A 242 7.87 4.97 -17.16
N GLU A 243 8.31 4.59 -18.36
CA GLU A 243 9.73 4.33 -18.64
C GLU A 243 10.58 5.58 -18.42
N ALA A 244 10.14 6.74 -18.92
CA ALA A 244 10.84 8.00 -18.72
C ALA A 244 10.96 8.37 -17.23
N ILE A 245 9.90 8.16 -16.44
CA ILE A 245 9.90 8.39 -14.99
C ILE A 245 10.88 7.44 -14.30
N CYS A 246 10.78 6.12 -14.58
CA CYS A 246 11.64 5.10 -13.98
C CYS A 246 13.13 5.40 -14.25
N SER A 247 13.47 5.68 -15.51
CA SER A 247 14.85 6.03 -15.90
C SER A 247 15.34 7.26 -15.10
N LYS A 248 14.53 8.33 -15.06
CA LYS A 248 14.94 9.57 -14.41
C LYS A 248 15.14 9.42 -12.91
N ILE A 249 14.27 8.70 -12.22
CA ILE A 249 14.36 8.47 -10.78
C ILE A 249 15.60 7.61 -10.47
N GLN A 250 15.85 6.54 -11.25
CA GLN A 250 17.01 5.66 -11.08
C GLN A 250 18.33 6.38 -11.37
N GLU A 251 18.41 7.19 -12.44
CA GLU A 251 19.57 8.05 -12.74
C GLU A 251 19.91 9.02 -11.59
N SER A 252 18.90 9.33 -10.76
CA SER A 252 19.06 10.25 -9.61
C SER A 252 19.43 9.51 -8.31
N GLY A 253 19.80 8.21 -8.39
CA GLY A 253 20.34 7.44 -7.28
C GLY A 253 19.29 6.68 -6.46
N PHE A 254 18.03 6.68 -6.87
CA PHE A 254 16.99 5.84 -6.25
C PHE A 254 16.99 4.44 -6.87
N ARG A 255 16.77 3.43 -6.05
CA ARG A 255 16.52 2.06 -6.52
C ARG A 255 15.02 1.82 -6.64
N GLN A 256 14.56 1.37 -7.79
CA GLN A 256 13.22 0.79 -7.90
C GLN A 256 13.25 -0.56 -7.19
N TYR A 257 12.46 -0.76 -6.13
CA TYR A 257 12.43 -2.03 -5.41
C TYR A 257 11.16 -2.86 -5.70
N GLU A 258 10.09 -2.19 -6.18
CA GLU A 258 8.90 -2.85 -6.75
C GLU A 258 8.29 -1.96 -7.84
N ILE A 259 7.21 -2.40 -8.49
CA ILE A 259 6.63 -1.77 -9.68
C ILE A 259 6.41 -0.27 -9.52
N SER A 260 5.89 0.17 -8.38
CA SER A 260 5.47 1.57 -8.16
C SER A 260 6.43 2.38 -7.27
N ASN A 261 7.36 1.73 -6.55
CA ASN A 261 8.10 2.38 -5.49
C ASN A 261 9.61 2.39 -5.69
N PHE A 262 10.19 3.54 -5.38
CA PHE A 262 11.62 3.83 -5.48
C PHE A 262 12.13 4.38 -4.15
N SER A 263 13.31 3.99 -3.71
CA SER A 263 13.89 4.46 -2.46
C SER A 263 15.39 4.65 -2.54
N LYS A 264 15.93 5.47 -1.64
CA LYS A 264 17.32 5.39 -1.24
C LYS A 264 17.55 4.07 -0.51
N LYS A 265 18.77 3.57 -0.50
CA LYS A 265 19.11 2.29 0.15
C LYS A 265 18.69 2.28 1.62
N GLY A 266 17.89 1.29 2.01
CA GLY A 266 17.39 1.11 3.38
C GLY A 266 16.19 1.97 3.76
N MET A 267 15.60 2.68 2.77
CA MET A 267 14.40 3.51 2.93
C MET A 267 13.17 2.90 2.24
N GLU A 268 13.24 1.63 1.89
CA GLU A 268 12.09 0.86 1.42
C GLU A 268 11.00 0.84 2.51
N SER A 269 9.71 0.96 2.14
CA SER A 269 8.62 0.84 3.11
C SER A 269 8.55 -0.59 3.65
N ARG A 270 8.86 -0.77 4.94
CA ARG A 270 8.82 -2.09 5.59
C ARG A 270 7.41 -2.66 5.57
N HIS A 271 6.40 -1.80 5.73
CA HIS A 271 5.02 -2.22 5.71
C HIS A 271 4.61 -2.74 4.33
N ASN A 272 4.92 -2.00 3.24
CA ASN A 272 4.60 -2.42 1.88
C ASN A 272 5.35 -3.71 1.50
N MET A 273 6.58 -3.86 1.95
CA MET A 273 7.37 -5.08 1.72
C MET A 273 6.70 -6.34 2.27
N LYS A 274 5.86 -6.23 3.33
CA LYS A 274 5.11 -7.38 3.84
C LYS A 274 4.08 -7.88 2.85
N TYR A 275 3.42 -6.98 2.13
CA TYR A 275 2.47 -7.37 1.08
C TYR A 275 3.14 -8.18 -0.02
N TRP A 276 4.34 -7.77 -0.42
CA TRP A 276 5.08 -8.39 -1.51
C TRP A 276 5.84 -9.67 -1.11
N SER A 277 5.98 -9.93 0.18
CA SER A 277 6.77 -11.06 0.72
C SER A 277 5.91 -12.11 1.45
N ASP A 278 4.62 -12.18 1.17
CA ASP A 278 3.65 -13.10 1.81
C ASP A 278 3.73 -13.08 3.36
N LYS A 279 4.00 -11.92 3.94
CA LYS A 279 4.08 -11.79 5.39
C LYS A 279 2.75 -11.38 5.99
N ILE A 280 2.54 -11.77 7.24
CA ILE A 280 1.33 -11.48 7.99
C ILE A 280 1.19 -9.97 8.22
N PHE A 281 0.00 -9.45 8.01
CA PHE A 281 -0.39 -8.11 8.41
C PHE A 281 -1.85 -8.07 8.85
N LEU A 282 -2.12 -7.30 9.89
CA LEU A 282 -3.47 -7.00 10.36
C LEU A 282 -4.02 -5.77 9.67
N GLY A 283 -5.26 -5.85 9.22
CA GLY A 283 -6.04 -4.71 8.77
C GLY A 283 -7.05 -4.34 9.85
N LEU A 284 -6.96 -3.14 10.39
CA LEU A 284 -7.82 -2.60 11.44
C LEU A 284 -8.58 -1.38 10.94
N GLY A 285 -9.80 -1.23 11.40
CA GLY A 285 -10.69 -0.16 10.99
C GLY A 285 -11.60 -0.53 9.83
N LEU A 286 -12.45 0.41 9.47
CA LEU A 286 -13.45 0.29 8.42
C LEU A 286 -12.80 -0.09 7.07
N ALA A 287 -13.37 -1.08 6.36
CA ALA A 287 -12.90 -1.53 5.06
C ALA A 287 -11.42 -1.98 5.01
N ALA A 288 -10.75 -2.16 6.14
CA ALA A 288 -9.38 -2.63 6.18
C ALA A 288 -9.28 -4.09 5.73
N HIS A 289 -8.21 -4.41 5.01
CA HIS A 289 -7.88 -5.78 4.62
C HIS A 289 -6.71 -6.30 5.43
N GLY A 290 -6.70 -7.60 5.72
CA GLY A 290 -5.60 -8.25 6.40
C GLY A 290 -5.27 -9.63 5.83
N MET A 291 -4.09 -10.14 6.20
CA MET A 291 -3.56 -11.44 5.83
C MET A 291 -3.00 -12.14 7.07
N THR A 292 -3.53 -13.31 7.41
CA THR A 292 -3.16 -14.04 8.63
C THR A 292 -2.19 -15.19 8.38
N GLY A 293 -1.66 -15.30 7.18
CA GLY A 293 -0.84 -16.44 6.77
C GLY A 293 -1.67 -17.66 6.30
N ARG A 294 -2.96 -17.74 6.64
CA ARG A 294 -3.90 -18.76 6.16
C ARG A 294 -5.06 -18.17 5.39
N ALA A 295 -5.48 -16.98 5.76
CA ALA A 295 -6.66 -16.37 5.22
C ALA A 295 -6.45 -14.91 4.92
N ARG A 296 -7.12 -14.44 3.88
CA ARG A 296 -7.39 -13.02 3.64
C ARG A 296 -8.74 -12.66 4.20
N TYR A 297 -8.84 -11.48 4.77
CA TYR A 297 -10.09 -10.96 5.28
C TYR A 297 -10.24 -9.47 4.96
N SER A 298 -11.47 -9.00 4.99
CA SER A 298 -11.76 -7.56 5.01
C SER A 298 -12.77 -7.24 6.10
N ASN A 299 -12.64 -6.06 6.67
CA ASN A 299 -13.62 -5.51 7.58
C ASN A 299 -14.80 -4.89 6.82
N ILE A 300 -15.93 -4.74 7.51
CA ILE A 300 -17.14 -4.10 6.98
C ILE A 300 -16.86 -2.70 6.44
N VAL A 301 -17.63 -2.30 5.42
CA VAL A 301 -17.47 -1.00 4.73
C VAL A 301 -18.50 0.05 5.18
N ASP A 302 -19.48 -0.34 5.98
CA ASP A 302 -20.55 0.51 6.49
C ASP A 302 -20.13 1.11 7.84
N LEU A 303 -20.00 2.44 7.89
CA LEU A 303 -19.49 3.15 9.07
C LEU A 303 -20.45 3.08 10.27
N GLU A 304 -21.77 3.16 10.02
CA GLU A 304 -22.74 3.11 11.12
C GLU A 304 -22.72 1.75 11.80
N LYS A 305 -22.68 0.66 11.00
CA LYS A 305 -22.52 -0.71 11.53
C LYS A 305 -21.18 -0.89 12.24
N TYR A 306 -20.10 -0.31 11.72
CA TYR A 306 -18.79 -0.39 12.36
C TYR A 306 -18.84 0.23 13.77
N LEU A 307 -19.43 1.42 13.91
CA LEU A 307 -19.59 2.09 15.19
C LEU A 307 -20.49 1.30 16.15
N GLU A 308 -21.60 0.76 15.67
CA GLU A 308 -22.52 -0.06 16.45
C GLU A 308 -21.86 -1.34 16.96
N ILE A 309 -21.22 -2.10 16.06
CA ILE A 309 -20.57 -3.38 16.42
C ILE A 309 -19.44 -3.17 17.41
N THR A 310 -18.61 -2.14 17.23
CA THR A 310 -17.52 -1.86 18.18
C THR A 310 -18.02 -1.39 19.55
N ALA A 311 -19.24 -0.85 19.64
CA ALA A 311 -19.85 -0.44 20.91
C ALA A 311 -20.48 -1.61 21.67
N HIS A 312 -21.08 -2.57 20.98
CA HIS A 312 -21.88 -3.65 21.58
C HIS A 312 -21.24 -5.05 21.49
N GLY A 313 -20.15 -5.17 20.76
CA GLY A 313 -19.51 -6.45 20.43
C GLY A 313 -20.14 -7.09 19.19
N GLY A 314 -19.33 -7.83 18.44
CA GLY A 314 -19.75 -8.55 17.24
C GLY A 314 -18.61 -8.66 16.21
N PRO A 315 -18.83 -9.43 15.13
CA PRO A 315 -17.83 -9.60 14.11
C PRO A 315 -17.73 -8.36 13.21
N LEU A 316 -16.53 -7.82 13.06
CA LEU A 316 -16.23 -6.71 12.14
C LEU A 316 -15.88 -7.20 10.72
N ILE A 317 -15.72 -8.52 10.55
CA ILE A 317 -15.28 -9.12 9.29
C ILE A 317 -16.46 -9.25 8.34
N ASP A 318 -16.31 -8.67 7.14
CA ASP A 318 -17.27 -8.76 6.04
C ASP A 318 -16.97 -9.94 5.12
N SER A 319 -15.70 -10.15 4.80
CA SER A 319 -15.26 -11.28 3.99
C SER A 319 -14.09 -12.02 4.65
N PHE A 320 -14.10 -13.34 4.48
CA PHE A 320 -13.03 -14.21 4.97
C PHE A 320 -12.81 -15.31 3.94
N THR A 321 -11.60 -15.43 3.43
CA THR A 321 -11.21 -16.46 2.46
C THR A 321 -10.08 -17.28 3.05
N ASP A 322 -10.38 -18.51 3.45
CA ASP A 322 -9.35 -19.50 3.82
C ASP A 322 -8.66 -19.96 2.53
N MET A 323 -7.34 -19.91 2.52
CA MET A 323 -6.54 -20.22 1.33
C MET A 323 -5.82 -21.54 1.53
N ASP A 324 -6.07 -22.48 0.62
CA ASP A 324 -5.26 -23.69 0.53
C ASP A 324 -3.81 -23.39 0.08
N ALA A 325 -2.95 -24.37 0.14
CA ALA A 325 -1.53 -24.20 -0.16
C ALA A 325 -1.30 -23.74 -1.60
N LEU A 326 -2.09 -24.20 -2.56
CA LEU A 326 -1.96 -23.82 -3.96
C LEU A 326 -2.41 -22.37 -4.19
N THR A 327 -3.55 -21.99 -3.66
CA THR A 327 -4.06 -20.61 -3.74
C THR A 327 -3.06 -19.65 -3.11
N ARG A 328 -2.51 -20.01 -1.99
CA ARG A 328 -1.51 -19.21 -1.29
C ARG A 328 -0.19 -19.10 -2.05
N PHE A 329 0.28 -20.22 -2.65
CA PHE A 329 1.46 -20.22 -3.52
C PHE A 329 1.27 -19.28 -4.72
N LYS A 330 0.13 -19.37 -5.42
CA LYS A 330 -0.22 -18.50 -6.55
C LYS A 330 -0.26 -17.03 -6.15
N ASP A 331 -0.89 -16.74 -5.02
CA ASP A 331 -0.96 -15.38 -4.47
C ASP A 331 0.42 -14.82 -4.13
N ALA A 332 1.27 -15.61 -3.48
CA ALA A 332 2.64 -15.24 -3.16
C ALA A 332 3.50 -15.03 -4.42
N MET A 333 3.27 -15.80 -5.49
CA MET A 333 3.91 -15.58 -6.78
C MET A 333 3.49 -14.25 -7.41
N ILE A 334 2.19 -13.92 -7.42
CA ILE A 334 1.66 -12.64 -7.94
C ILE A 334 2.27 -11.47 -7.15
N MET A 335 2.24 -11.55 -5.82
CA MET A 335 2.75 -10.47 -4.97
C MET A 335 4.28 -10.35 -5.05
N GLY A 336 5.00 -11.45 -5.04
CA GLY A 336 6.46 -11.48 -5.10
C GLY A 336 7.02 -11.01 -6.44
N LEU A 337 6.35 -11.30 -7.55
CA LEU A 337 6.74 -10.82 -8.88
C LEU A 337 6.58 -9.30 -9.06
N ARG A 338 5.94 -8.60 -8.13
CA ARG A 338 5.98 -7.13 -8.09
C ARG A 338 7.36 -6.59 -7.72
N LEU A 339 8.13 -7.35 -6.94
CA LEU A 339 9.50 -6.98 -6.56
C LEU A 339 10.43 -7.00 -7.78
N THR A 340 11.31 -6.01 -7.88
CA THR A 340 12.33 -5.96 -8.95
C THR A 340 13.39 -7.06 -8.81
N ASP A 341 13.62 -7.53 -7.59
CA ASP A 341 14.50 -8.67 -7.34
C ASP A 341 13.82 -10.00 -7.71
N GLY A 342 12.49 -10.03 -7.75
CA GLY A 342 11.71 -11.21 -8.10
C GLY A 342 11.51 -12.18 -6.95
N VAL A 343 11.30 -13.45 -7.30
CA VAL A 343 10.94 -14.56 -6.41
C VAL A 343 11.95 -15.69 -6.56
N ASP A 344 12.38 -16.25 -5.44
CA ASP A 344 13.22 -17.44 -5.40
C ASP A 344 12.35 -18.70 -5.54
N LEU A 345 12.41 -19.37 -6.68
CA LEU A 345 11.58 -20.54 -6.98
C LEU A 345 11.92 -21.75 -6.11
N GLU A 346 13.18 -21.91 -5.70
CA GLU A 346 13.60 -23.00 -4.82
C GLU A 346 13.00 -22.80 -3.43
N LEU A 347 13.16 -21.59 -2.84
CA LEU A 347 12.55 -21.25 -1.55
C LEU A 347 11.02 -21.35 -1.57
N MET A 348 10.37 -20.90 -2.67
CA MET A 348 8.93 -21.01 -2.83
C MET A 348 8.48 -22.46 -2.91
N GLY A 349 9.18 -23.27 -3.69
CA GLY A 349 8.91 -24.71 -3.80
C GLY A 349 9.01 -25.41 -2.47
N ASP A 350 10.09 -25.19 -1.73
CA ASP A 350 10.33 -25.78 -0.42
C ASP A 350 9.27 -25.35 0.60
N TYR A 351 8.92 -24.07 0.60
CA TYR A 351 7.99 -23.49 1.58
C TYR A 351 6.55 -23.96 1.38
N TYR A 352 6.07 -24.01 0.14
CA TYR A 352 4.69 -24.40 -0.16
C TYR A 352 4.51 -25.88 -0.49
N GLY A 353 5.60 -26.62 -0.70
CA GLY A 353 5.57 -28.04 -1.03
C GLY A 353 5.18 -28.32 -2.49
N PHE A 354 5.54 -27.42 -3.43
CA PHE A 354 5.28 -27.55 -4.87
C PHE A 354 6.56 -27.51 -5.69
N ASP A 355 6.53 -28.11 -6.88
CA ASP A 355 7.56 -27.85 -7.89
C ASP A 355 7.27 -26.50 -8.57
N ALA A 356 7.85 -25.43 -8.00
CA ALA A 356 7.65 -24.06 -8.49
C ALA A 356 8.20 -23.86 -9.92
N TYR A 357 9.24 -24.57 -10.31
CA TYR A 357 9.80 -24.47 -11.66
C TYR A 357 8.84 -25.04 -12.70
N SER A 358 8.34 -26.26 -12.48
CA SER A 358 7.36 -26.86 -13.40
C SER A 358 6.07 -26.03 -13.45
N PHE A 359 5.61 -25.52 -12.31
CA PHE A 359 4.43 -24.66 -12.26
C PHE A 359 4.61 -23.37 -13.07
N VAL A 360 5.75 -22.70 -12.96
CA VAL A 360 6.05 -21.47 -13.73
C VAL A 360 6.18 -21.78 -15.21
N ASP A 361 6.86 -22.88 -15.59
CA ASP A 361 7.03 -23.25 -17.00
C ASP A 361 5.67 -23.56 -17.66
N GLU A 362 4.77 -24.24 -16.94
CA GLU A 362 3.41 -24.50 -17.41
C GLU A 362 2.57 -23.22 -17.50
N SER A 363 2.60 -22.39 -16.45
CA SER A 363 1.75 -21.19 -16.36
C SER A 363 2.19 -20.06 -17.28
N LEU A 364 3.49 -19.86 -17.46
CA LEU A 364 4.06 -18.72 -18.20
C LEU A 364 4.70 -19.08 -19.54
N HIS A 365 4.50 -20.33 -20.03
CA HIS A 365 5.15 -20.83 -21.25
C HIS A 365 5.02 -19.86 -22.42
N ASP A 366 3.82 -19.40 -22.69
CA ASP A 366 3.52 -18.51 -23.81
C ASP A 366 4.12 -17.10 -23.65
N LEU A 367 4.41 -16.68 -22.42
CA LEU A 367 4.97 -15.35 -22.12
C LEU A 367 6.49 -15.30 -22.19
N LYS A 368 7.18 -16.45 -22.24
CA LYS A 368 8.64 -16.53 -22.33
C LYS A 368 9.17 -15.86 -23.59
N SER A 369 8.55 -16.15 -24.74
CA SER A 369 8.92 -15.57 -26.04
C SER A 369 8.59 -14.07 -26.12
N ALA A 370 7.64 -13.58 -25.33
CA ALA A 370 7.29 -12.16 -25.26
C ALA A 370 8.29 -11.33 -24.43
N GLY A 371 9.23 -11.98 -23.73
CA GLY A 371 10.27 -11.32 -22.95
C GLY A 371 9.73 -10.57 -21.73
N LEU A 372 8.63 -11.06 -21.10
CA LEU A 372 8.01 -10.39 -19.96
C LEU A 372 8.65 -10.77 -18.63
N TYR A 373 9.30 -11.91 -18.55
CA TYR A 373 10.04 -12.36 -17.38
C TYR A 373 11.37 -12.99 -17.78
N GLU A 374 12.26 -13.10 -16.82
CA GLU A 374 13.51 -13.82 -16.94
C GLU A 374 13.76 -14.67 -15.70
N ILE A 375 14.44 -15.80 -15.90
CA ILE A 375 14.90 -16.65 -14.80
C ILE A 375 16.43 -16.67 -14.85
N HIS A 376 17.04 -16.26 -13.73
CA HIS A 376 18.46 -16.35 -13.51
C HIS A 376 18.75 -17.17 -12.26
N LYS A 377 19.39 -18.34 -12.43
CA LYS A 377 19.51 -19.36 -11.37
C LYS A 377 18.12 -19.76 -10.90
N ASN A 378 17.84 -19.55 -9.58
CA ASN A 378 16.56 -19.81 -8.94
C ASN A 378 15.62 -18.59 -8.87
N MET A 379 16.07 -17.41 -9.30
CA MET A 379 15.27 -16.18 -9.25
C MET A 379 14.48 -15.96 -10.53
N ILE A 380 13.15 -15.88 -10.43
CA ILE A 380 12.27 -15.37 -11.48
C ILE A 380 11.93 -13.90 -11.20
N ARG A 381 12.02 -13.04 -12.20
CA ARG A 381 11.63 -11.64 -12.09
C ARG A 381 11.03 -11.09 -13.37
N LEU A 382 10.20 -10.06 -13.25
CA LEU A 382 9.71 -9.34 -14.42
C LEU A 382 10.80 -8.49 -15.04
N THR A 383 10.87 -8.51 -16.38
CA THR A 383 11.68 -7.54 -17.14
C THR A 383 11.08 -6.14 -17.03
N PRO A 384 11.77 -5.06 -17.44
CA PRO A 384 11.15 -3.73 -17.54
C PRO A 384 9.83 -3.75 -18.31
N ARG A 385 9.78 -4.45 -19.46
CA ARG A 385 8.55 -4.65 -20.23
C ARG A 385 7.51 -5.47 -19.48
N GLY A 386 7.94 -6.49 -18.73
CA GLY A 386 7.04 -7.31 -17.91
C GLY A 386 6.41 -6.53 -16.76
N ARG A 387 7.10 -5.54 -16.18
CA ARG A 387 6.53 -4.66 -15.15
C ARG A 387 5.41 -3.78 -15.70
N LEU A 388 5.54 -3.26 -16.91
CA LEU A 388 4.47 -2.52 -17.60
C LEU A 388 3.25 -3.40 -17.88
N LEU A 389 3.48 -4.66 -18.24
CA LEU A 389 2.46 -5.63 -18.61
C LEU A 389 2.21 -6.66 -17.49
N SER A 390 2.49 -6.27 -16.25
CA SER A 390 2.45 -7.19 -15.10
C SER A 390 1.09 -7.86 -14.90
N ASN A 391 -0.02 -7.17 -15.18
CA ASN A 391 -1.35 -7.75 -15.10
C ASN A 391 -1.53 -8.94 -16.03
N ILE A 392 -0.88 -8.94 -17.20
CA ILE A 392 -0.87 -10.10 -18.13
C ILE A 392 -0.18 -11.28 -17.46
N VAL A 393 1.00 -11.05 -16.85
CA VAL A 393 1.72 -12.13 -16.16
C VAL A 393 0.93 -12.64 -14.96
N PHE A 394 0.38 -11.73 -14.16
CA PHE A 394 -0.38 -12.08 -12.95
C PHE A 394 -1.65 -12.89 -13.26
N SER A 395 -2.33 -12.60 -14.37
CA SER A 395 -3.53 -13.34 -14.78
C SER A 395 -3.29 -14.83 -15.07
N HIS A 396 -2.06 -15.24 -15.34
CA HIS A 396 -1.71 -16.63 -15.56
C HIS A 396 -1.59 -17.45 -14.25
N PHE A 397 -1.58 -16.78 -13.11
CA PHE A 397 -1.58 -17.42 -11.79
C PHE A 397 -2.99 -17.45 -11.12
N LEU A 398 -4.01 -16.84 -11.72
CA LEU A 398 -5.38 -16.79 -11.18
C LEU A 398 -6.20 -18.08 -11.38
#